data_60d0e67e060dd042f333eb030e59e485
#
_entry.id   60d0e67e060dd042f333eb030e59e485
#
_cell.length_a   1.000
_cell.length_b   1.000
_cell.length_c   1.000
_cell.angle_alpha   90.00
_cell.angle_beta   90.00
_cell.angle_gamma   90.00
#
_symmetry.space_group_name_H-M   'P 1'
#
loop_
_entity.id
_entity.type
_entity.pdbx_description
1 polymer ?
#
loop_
_entity_poly.entity_id
_entity_poly.type
_entity_poly.pdbx_seq_one_letter_code
_entity_poly.pdbx_strand_id
1 'polypeptide(L)'
;MAFQCRPTEVLLKNVRLSFVHLLEPYTNPNNFSEAKYSAMILVPKSDTAQVQAICQAIEAAIADARVKHGAKVPAQPKTPIHDGDGYTPGGKEYGPECKGHYVFNASQSMKFKPEVVDIQGQPLTEPGQVYSGMYANVLV
;
A
#
# COMPACT_ATOMS: atom_id res chain seq x y z
N MET A 1 3.85 16.54 18.34
CA MET A 1 2.41 16.19 18.25
C MET A 1 2.27 14.79 17.64
N ALA A 2 1.59 13.90 18.34
CA ALA A 2 1.39 12.56 17.81
C ALA A 2 0.37 12.61 16.66
N PHE A 3 0.70 11.97 15.54
CA PHE A 3 -0.24 11.83 14.43
C PHE A 3 -1.31 10.82 14.82
N GLN A 4 -2.58 11.20 14.66
CA GLN A 4 -3.70 10.32 14.95
C GLN A 4 -4.33 9.85 13.64
N CYS A 5 -4.21 8.54 13.40
CA CYS A 5 -4.88 7.91 12.26
C CYS A 5 -6.34 7.62 12.57
N ARG A 6 -7.16 7.67 11.53
CA ARG A 6 -8.51 7.08 11.61
C ARG A 6 -8.39 5.56 11.79
N PRO A 7 -9.44 4.86 12.30
CA PRO A 7 -9.35 3.41 12.49
C PRO A 7 -8.98 2.61 11.24
N THR A 8 -9.32 3.13 10.04
CA THR A 8 -9.03 2.49 8.76
C THR A 8 -7.73 2.97 8.12
N GLU A 9 -6.99 3.86 8.78
CA GLU A 9 -5.72 4.40 8.30
C GLU A 9 -4.57 3.85 9.11
N VAL A 10 -3.41 3.70 8.47
CA VAL A 10 -2.17 3.26 9.12
C VAL A 10 -1.01 4.13 8.65
N LEU A 11 -0.22 4.64 9.59
CA LEU A 11 1.06 5.27 9.29
C LEU A 11 2.16 4.22 9.42
N LEU A 12 2.70 3.81 8.29
CA LEU A 12 3.79 2.83 8.24
C LEU A 12 5.12 3.56 8.22
N LYS A 13 6.07 3.07 9.00
CA LYS A 13 7.39 3.68 9.12
C LYS A 13 8.47 2.76 8.60
N ASN A 14 9.39 3.33 7.83
CA ASN A 14 10.57 2.64 7.31
C ASN A 14 10.23 1.37 6.54
N VAL A 15 9.23 1.46 5.68
CA VAL A 15 8.84 0.37 4.79
C VAL A 15 9.48 0.53 3.44
N ARG A 16 9.74 -0.57 2.75
CA ARG A 16 10.36 -0.56 1.43
C ARG A 16 9.29 -0.40 0.36
N LEU A 17 9.61 0.36 -0.67
CA LEU A 17 8.72 0.58 -1.81
C LEU A 17 9.24 -0.15 -3.04
N SER A 18 8.33 -0.66 -3.86
CA SER A 18 8.63 -1.28 -5.15
C SER A 18 7.58 -0.86 -6.18
N PHE A 19 7.92 -0.93 -7.47
CA PHE A 19 7.03 -0.50 -8.55
C PHE A 19 6.45 0.88 -8.30
N VAL A 20 7.34 1.85 -8.03
CA VAL A 20 6.95 3.20 -7.59
C VAL A 20 6.50 4.05 -8.77
N HIS A 21 5.26 4.54 -8.70
CA HIS A 21 4.65 5.46 -9.66
C HIS A 21 3.90 6.55 -8.90
N LEU A 22 4.65 7.32 -8.08
CA LEU A 22 4.05 8.31 -7.17
C LEU A 22 4.11 9.73 -7.70
N LEU A 23 5.07 10.04 -8.55
CA LEU A 23 5.22 11.37 -9.14
C LEU A 23 4.65 11.43 -10.56
N GLU A 24 4.56 10.29 -11.23
CA GLU A 24 3.93 10.15 -12.54
C GLU A 24 2.95 8.98 -12.50
N PRO A 25 1.73 9.13 -13.04
CA PRO A 25 0.78 8.02 -13.08
C PRO A 25 1.23 6.95 -14.07
N TYR A 26 0.87 5.71 -13.77
CA TYR A 26 1.19 4.55 -14.60
C TYR A 26 -0.07 3.97 -15.24
N THR A 27 0.03 3.67 -16.53
CA THR A 27 -1.02 2.96 -17.27
C THR A 27 -0.46 1.63 -17.75
N ASN A 28 -1.13 0.54 -17.41
CA ASN A 28 -0.74 -0.77 -17.91
C ASN A 28 -1.16 -0.88 -19.39
N PRO A 29 -0.20 -1.08 -20.33
CA PRO A 29 -0.54 -1.15 -21.76
C PRO A 29 -1.43 -2.36 -22.13
N ASN A 30 -1.46 -3.39 -21.29
CA ASN A 30 -2.29 -4.58 -21.50
C ASN A 30 -3.66 -4.49 -20.84
N ASN A 31 -3.97 -3.33 -20.22
CA ASN A 31 -5.20 -3.13 -19.49
C ASN A 31 -5.73 -1.73 -19.81
N PHE A 32 -7.01 -1.64 -20.17
CA PHE A 32 -7.63 -0.36 -20.55
C PHE A 32 -8.06 0.47 -19.34
N SER A 33 -7.57 0.16 -18.13
CA SER A 33 -7.86 0.97 -16.96
C SER A 33 -7.17 2.33 -17.04
N GLU A 34 -7.75 3.32 -16.33
CA GLU A 34 -7.16 4.66 -16.25
C GLU A 34 -5.79 4.63 -15.58
N ALA A 35 -4.93 5.57 -15.95
CA ALA A 35 -3.65 5.78 -15.29
C ALA A 35 -3.86 6.09 -13.80
N LYS A 36 -3.01 5.54 -12.94
CA LYS A 36 -3.08 5.73 -11.49
C LYS A 36 -1.70 5.92 -10.90
N TYR A 37 -1.64 6.70 -9.84
CA TYR A 37 -0.47 6.73 -8.97
C TYR A 37 -0.48 5.47 -8.12
N SER A 38 0.63 4.77 -8.04
CA SER A 38 0.69 3.51 -7.30
C SER A 38 2.07 3.20 -6.77
N ALA A 39 2.12 2.35 -5.76
CA ALA A 39 3.35 1.77 -5.25
C ALA A 39 3.03 0.44 -4.58
N MET A 40 3.95 -0.51 -4.66
CA MET A 40 3.90 -1.74 -3.87
C MET A 40 4.66 -1.49 -2.57
N ILE A 41 4.05 -1.80 -1.45
CA ILE A 41 4.62 -1.57 -0.12
C ILE A 41 5.01 -2.91 0.48
N LEU A 42 6.26 -3.00 0.93
CA LEU A 42 6.84 -4.20 1.51
C LEU A 42 7.07 -3.97 3.01
N VAL A 43 6.39 -4.76 3.83
CA VAL A 43 6.48 -4.65 5.29
C VAL A 43 7.20 -5.90 5.81
N PRO A 44 8.34 -5.75 6.51
CA PRO A 44 9.05 -6.92 7.05
C PRO A 44 8.15 -7.73 7.99
N LYS A 45 8.16 -9.05 7.83
CA LYS A 45 7.39 -9.94 8.72
C LYS A 45 7.87 -9.85 10.17
N SER A 46 9.14 -9.50 10.37
CA SER A 46 9.71 -9.30 11.70
C SER A 46 9.16 -8.07 12.41
N ASP A 47 8.61 -7.11 11.67
CA ASP A 47 8.01 -5.91 12.25
C ASP A 47 6.56 -6.18 12.62
N THR A 48 6.37 -6.97 13.67
CA THR A 48 5.06 -7.46 14.08
C THR A 48 4.10 -6.36 14.48
N ALA A 49 4.60 -5.26 15.06
CA ALA A 49 3.77 -4.13 15.46
C ALA A 49 3.09 -3.48 14.25
N GLN A 50 3.82 -3.28 13.15
CA GLN A 50 3.24 -2.71 11.93
C GLN A 50 2.30 -3.69 11.24
N VAL A 51 2.66 -4.99 11.20
CA VAL A 51 1.78 -6.03 10.64
C VAL A 51 0.45 -6.07 11.41
N GLN A 52 0.49 -6.02 12.74
CA GLN A 52 -0.73 -5.96 13.54
C GLN A 52 -1.56 -4.71 13.26
N ALA A 53 -0.90 -3.55 13.14
CA ALA A 53 -1.59 -2.30 12.83
C ALA A 53 -2.32 -2.37 11.48
N ILE A 54 -1.69 -2.97 10.47
CA ILE A 54 -2.31 -3.18 9.16
C ILE A 54 -3.53 -4.09 9.28
N CYS A 55 -3.39 -5.22 9.98
CA CYS A 55 -4.50 -6.17 10.17
C CYS A 55 -5.67 -5.53 10.91
N GLN A 56 -5.40 -4.74 11.94
CA GLN A 56 -6.43 -4.02 12.69
C GLN A 56 -7.17 -3.01 11.80
N ALA A 57 -6.44 -2.29 10.93
CA ALA A 57 -7.05 -1.36 10.00
C ALA A 57 -7.93 -2.08 8.97
N ILE A 58 -7.50 -3.23 8.49
CA ILE A 58 -8.29 -4.06 7.57
C ILE A 58 -9.56 -4.54 8.26
N GLU A 59 -9.46 -5.04 9.48
CA GLU A 59 -10.63 -5.48 10.26
C GLU A 59 -11.60 -4.33 10.51
N ALA A 60 -11.10 -3.13 10.83
CA ALA A 60 -11.91 -1.95 11.01
C ALA A 60 -12.64 -1.56 9.71
N ALA A 61 -11.97 -1.67 8.57
CA ALA A 61 -12.58 -1.39 7.26
C ALA A 61 -13.67 -2.40 6.93
N ILE A 62 -13.46 -3.68 7.23
CA ILE A 62 -14.46 -4.73 7.02
C ILE A 62 -15.67 -4.48 7.91
N ALA A 63 -15.46 -4.17 9.20
CA ALA A 63 -16.53 -3.89 10.13
C ALA A 63 -17.36 -2.68 9.66
N ASP A 64 -16.70 -1.62 9.22
CA ASP A 64 -17.36 -0.42 8.68
C ASP A 64 -18.18 -0.75 7.43
N ALA A 65 -17.62 -1.57 6.53
CA ALA A 65 -18.34 -2.01 5.34
C ALA A 65 -19.58 -2.82 5.67
N ARG A 66 -19.52 -3.68 6.69
CA ARG A 66 -20.67 -4.48 7.13
C ARG A 66 -21.77 -3.62 7.72
N VAL A 67 -21.40 -2.54 8.43
CA VAL A 67 -22.38 -1.58 8.94
C VAL A 67 -23.09 -0.86 7.79
N LYS A 68 -22.34 -0.46 6.75
CA LYS A 68 -22.88 0.30 5.60
C LYS A 68 -23.61 -0.56 4.58
N HIS A 69 -23.14 -1.79 4.35
CA HIS A 69 -23.59 -2.64 3.24
C HIS A 69 -24.18 -3.98 3.68
N GLY A 70 -24.02 -4.38 4.93
CA GLY A 70 -24.61 -5.57 5.51
C GLY A 70 -24.32 -6.85 4.74
N ALA A 71 -25.36 -7.50 4.25
CA ALA A 71 -25.27 -8.79 3.59
C ALA A 71 -24.48 -8.78 2.26
N LYS A 72 -24.22 -7.61 1.70
CA LYS A 72 -23.41 -7.47 0.48
C LYS A 72 -21.93 -7.74 0.73
N VAL A 73 -21.49 -7.70 1.98
CA VAL A 73 -20.09 -8.01 2.35
C VAL A 73 -19.95 -9.51 2.47
N PRO A 74 -18.99 -10.13 1.72
CA PRO A 74 -18.77 -11.58 1.84
C PRO A 74 -18.37 -11.99 3.26
N ALA A 75 -18.65 -13.25 3.63
CA ALA A 75 -18.24 -13.79 4.92
C ALA A 75 -16.71 -13.76 5.07
N GLN A 76 -15.98 -13.99 3.98
CA GLN A 76 -14.52 -13.92 3.94
C GLN A 76 -14.10 -12.92 2.86
N PRO A 77 -14.08 -11.61 3.18
CA PRO A 77 -13.69 -10.59 2.20
C PRO A 77 -12.22 -10.76 1.79
N LYS A 78 -11.93 -10.45 0.53
CA LYS A 78 -10.55 -10.42 0.08
C LYS A 78 -9.82 -9.26 0.76
N THR A 79 -8.63 -9.55 1.30
CA THR A 79 -7.80 -8.54 1.92
C THR A 79 -6.69 -8.11 0.96
N PRO A 80 -6.22 -6.85 1.06
CA PRO A 80 -5.18 -6.36 0.15
C PRO A 80 -3.78 -6.87 0.47
N ILE A 81 -3.56 -7.43 1.66
CA ILE A 81 -2.24 -7.89 2.09
C ILE A 81 -1.97 -9.31 1.62
N HIS A 82 -0.77 -9.54 1.11
CA HIS A 82 -0.33 -10.85 0.59
C HIS A 82 1.00 -11.24 1.20
N ASP A 83 1.25 -12.56 1.25
CA ASP A 83 2.53 -13.10 1.73
C ASP A 83 3.56 -13.07 0.60
N GLY A 84 4.64 -12.31 0.80
CA GLY A 84 5.71 -12.18 -0.21
C GLY A 84 6.55 -13.44 -0.40
N ASP A 85 6.45 -14.42 0.49
CA ASP A 85 7.08 -15.74 0.32
C ASP A 85 6.20 -16.73 -0.47
N GLY A 86 4.97 -16.33 -0.78
CA GLY A 86 4.01 -17.14 -1.53
C GLY A 86 3.96 -16.79 -3.00
N TYR A 87 2.77 -16.90 -3.57
CA TYR A 87 2.53 -16.64 -4.98
C TYR A 87 1.57 -15.47 -5.15
N THR A 88 1.74 -14.74 -6.26
CA THR A 88 0.78 -13.70 -6.65
C THR A 88 -0.59 -14.32 -6.97
N PRO A 89 -1.67 -13.53 -6.98
CA PRO A 89 -2.97 -14.03 -7.44
C PRO A 89 -2.95 -14.64 -8.84
N GLY A 90 -1.99 -14.22 -9.68
CA GLY A 90 -1.80 -14.82 -11.00
C GLY A 90 -0.99 -16.11 -11.03
N GLY A 91 -0.56 -16.63 -9.86
CA GLY A 91 0.16 -17.91 -9.76
C GLY A 91 1.67 -17.83 -9.96
N LYS A 92 2.24 -16.63 -10.01
CA LYS A 92 3.68 -16.43 -10.13
C LYS A 92 4.31 -16.16 -8.77
N GLU A 93 5.58 -16.56 -8.58
CA GLU A 93 6.31 -16.18 -7.39
C GLU A 93 6.54 -14.67 -7.34
N TYR A 94 6.51 -14.12 -6.12
CA TYR A 94 6.96 -12.76 -5.91
C TYR A 94 8.48 -12.65 -6.12
N GLY A 95 8.95 -11.46 -6.50
CA GLY A 95 10.37 -11.20 -6.67
C GLY A 95 11.17 -11.39 -5.37
N PRO A 96 12.51 -11.52 -5.46
CA PRO A 96 13.34 -11.75 -4.27
C PRO A 96 13.22 -10.65 -3.22
N GLU A 97 12.92 -9.43 -3.60
CA GLU A 97 12.72 -8.30 -2.68
C GLU A 97 11.51 -8.48 -1.76
N CYS A 98 10.56 -9.31 -2.16
CA CYS A 98 9.35 -9.59 -1.38
C CYS A 98 9.54 -10.68 -0.34
N LYS A 99 10.63 -11.44 -0.42
CA LYS A 99 10.89 -12.51 0.54
C LYS A 99 11.08 -11.96 1.94
N GLY A 100 10.46 -12.60 2.92
CA GLY A 100 10.46 -12.15 4.31
C GLY A 100 9.57 -10.95 4.57
N HIS A 101 8.69 -10.57 3.63
CA HIS A 101 7.82 -9.41 3.74
C HIS A 101 6.37 -9.79 3.45
N TYR A 102 5.45 -9.04 4.05
CA TYR A 102 4.09 -8.93 3.54
C TYR A 102 4.05 -7.80 2.52
N VAL A 103 3.26 -7.98 1.47
CA VAL A 103 3.17 -7.03 0.36
C VAL A 103 1.73 -6.59 0.15
N PHE A 104 1.55 -5.31 -0.22
CA PHE A 104 0.27 -4.81 -0.68
C PHE A 104 0.50 -3.65 -1.64
N ASN A 105 -0.49 -3.41 -2.51
CA ASN A 105 -0.47 -2.30 -3.44
C ASN A 105 -1.31 -1.16 -2.92
N ALA A 106 -0.78 0.04 -2.99
CA ALA A 106 -1.52 1.27 -2.74
C ALA A 106 -1.64 2.05 -4.04
N SER A 107 -2.83 2.57 -4.33
CA SER A 107 -3.05 3.34 -5.55
C SER A 107 -4.02 4.48 -5.31
N GLN A 108 -3.88 5.52 -6.12
CA GLN A 108 -4.78 6.67 -6.12
C GLN A 108 -5.07 7.10 -7.55
N SER A 109 -6.30 7.59 -7.79
CA SER A 109 -6.67 8.09 -9.11
C SER A 109 -5.89 9.36 -9.44
N MET A 110 -5.85 9.72 -10.73
CA MET A 110 -5.18 10.94 -11.18
C MET A 110 -5.75 12.22 -10.55
N LYS A 111 -6.99 12.18 -10.06
CA LYS A 111 -7.64 13.31 -9.40
C LYS A 111 -7.05 13.62 -8.03
N PHE A 112 -6.42 12.64 -7.38
CA PHE A 112 -5.90 12.76 -6.03
C PHE A 112 -4.42 12.38 -6.01
N LYS A 113 -3.58 13.29 -6.51
CA LYS A 113 -2.14 13.08 -6.54
C LYS A 113 -1.60 12.84 -5.11
N PRO A 114 -0.83 11.76 -4.88
CA PRO A 114 -0.23 11.54 -3.56
C PRO A 114 0.72 12.67 -3.21
N GLU A 115 0.71 13.10 -1.97
CA GLU A 115 1.67 14.06 -1.46
C GLU A 115 2.96 13.33 -1.11
N VAL A 116 4.06 13.70 -1.77
CA VAL A 116 5.37 13.10 -1.56
C VAL A 116 6.34 14.19 -1.12
N VAL A 117 6.92 14.01 0.06
CA VAL A 117 7.83 14.99 0.64
C VAL A 117 9.10 14.29 1.12
N ASP A 118 10.19 15.07 1.23
CA ASP A 118 11.42 14.58 1.83
C ASP A 118 11.33 14.61 3.37
N ILE A 119 12.41 14.23 4.06
CA ILE A 119 12.43 14.19 5.54
C ILE A 119 12.29 15.57 6.17
N GLN A 120 12.46 16.64 5.39
CA GLN A 120 12.31 18.02 5.83
C GLN A 120 10.94 18.60 5.50
N GLY A 121 10.06 17.79 4.88
CA GLY A 121 8.73 18.21 4.48
C GLY A 121 8.66 18.97 3.18
N GLN A 122 9.75 18.98 2.40
CA GLN A 122 9.80 19.66 1.09
C GLN A 122 9.21 18.78 0.01
N PRO A 123 8.32 19.31 -0.85
CA PRO A 123 7.73 18.51 -1.92
C PRO A 123 8.77 17.96 -2.88
N LEU A 124 8.64 16.68 -3.23
CA LEU A 124 9.43 16.04 -4.27
C LEU A 124 8.65 16.08 -5.58
N THR A 125 9.27 16.57 -6.65
CA THR A 125 8.62 16.77 -7.94
C THR A 125 9.31 16.03 -9.09
N GLU A 126 10.58 15.66 -8.92
CA GLU A 126 11.35 14.98 -9.94
C GLU A 126 11.16 13.46 -9.84
N PRO A 127 10.74 12.77 -10.91
CA PRO A 127 10.48 11.34 -10.86
C PRO A 127 11.65 10.48 -10.34
N GLY A 128 12.87 10.90 -10.61
CA GLY A 128 14.05 10.16 -10.15
C GLY A 128 14.33 10.27 -8.65
N GLN A 129 13.65 11.16 -7.94
CA GLN A 129 13.83 11.32 -6.49
C GLN A 129 13.16 10.22 -5.67
N VAL A 130 12.18 9.54 -6.27
CA VAL A 130 11.48 8.41 -5.65
C VAL A 130 11.66 7.21 -6.56
N TYR A 131 12.23 6.14 -6.03
CA TYR A 131 12.60 4.98 -6.83
C TYR A 131 12.26 3.68 -6.11
N SER A 132 12.13 2.61 -6.88
CA SER A 132 11.88 1.27 -6.34
C SER A 132 13.08 0.78 -5.54
N GLY A 133 12.81 0.25 -4.35
CA GLY A 133 13.82 -0.20 -3.41
C GLY A 133 14.14 0.78 -2.30
N MET A 134 13.65 2.02 -2.38
CA MET A 134 13.85 2.99 -1.30
C MET A 134 12.94 2.71 -0.11
N TYR A 135 13.33 3.25 1.05
CA TYR A 135 12.54 3.15 2.27
C TYR A 135 11.81 4.48 2.52
N ALA A 136 10.61 4.39 3.05
CA ALA A 136 9.78 5.57 3.30
C ALA A 136 8.80 5.34 4.45
N ASN A 137 8.25 6.44 4.95
CA ASN A 137 7.08 6.41 5.81
C ASN A 137 5.85 6.66 4.93
N VAL A 138 4.81 5.85 5.09
CA VAL A 138 3.63 5.87 4.22
C VAL A 138 2.38 5.90 5.05
N LEU A 139 1.49 6.84 4.74
CA LEU A 139 0.13 6.85 5.29
C LEU A 139 -0.82 6.20 4.28
N VAL A 140 -1.46 5.12 4.70
CA VAL A 140 -2.42 4.37 3.88
C VAL A 140 -3.76 4.22 4.58
#